data_2c4f0307687601b9d235082aeb2cda04
#
_entry.id   2c4f0307687601b9d235082aeb2cda04
#
_cell.length_a   1.000
_cell.length_b   1.000
_cell.length_c   1.000
_cell.angle_alpha   90.00
_cell.angle_beta   90.00
_cell.angle_gamma   90.00
#
_symmetry.space_group_name_H-M   'P 1'
#
loop_
_entity.id
_entity.type
_entity.pdbx_description
1 polymer ?
#
loop_
_entity_poly.entity_id
_entity_poly.type
_entity_poly.pdbx_seq_one_letter_code
_entity_poly.pdbx_strand_id
1 'polypeptide(L)'
;MHALADRLSDAAGAPALSDQALTQLGGSGVRHLLAHDGATLAGYAQLADGALEVAAEPHAMDAVLTAAEDASADGLLVWTHGTHSPLGAAVAARNYEPVRVLHQLRRPTGLAVPDRALPADVQVRPFRVGTDEDAWLRVNAAAFAEHAEQGGWGPADLQAREQESWFDPDGLFLAWRGTDLVGFHWTKVHADGLGEVYVLGVAPAGQGSGLGAALLVIGLRHLADRGCPQVLLYVDESNTAAMRLYERYGFTRHDVDRQWRAPR
;
A
#
# COMPACT_ATOMS: atom_id res chain seq x y z
N MET A 1 -14.97 15.02 6.20
CA MET A 1 -14.40 14.11 5.21
C MET A 1 -14.23 12.70 5.79
N HIS A 2 -13.48 12.47 6.90
CA HIS A 2 -13.34 11.13 7.51
C HIS A 2 -14.68 10.41 7.66
N ALA A 3 -15.67 11.04 8.27
CA ALA A 3 -17.02 10.44 8.44
C ALA A 3 -17.72 10.07 7.12
N LEU A 4 -17.42 10.75 6.00
CA LEU A 4 -17.90 10.35 4.67
C LEU A 4 -17.15 9.10 4.20
N ALA A 5 -15.82 9.10 4.27
CA ALA A 5 -15.00 7.98 3.86
C ALA A 5 -15.34 6.71 4.67
N ASP A 6 -15.47 6.82 5.99
CA ASP A 6 -15.83 5.71 6.88
C ASP A 6 -17.17 5.08 6.49
N ARG A 7 -18.23 5.90 6.33
CA ARG A 7 -19.56 5.40 5.92
C ARG A 7 -19.54 4.70 4.56
N LEU A 8 -18.79 5.24 3.60
CA LEU A 8 -18.70 4.66 2.26
C LEU A 8 -17.88 3.38 2.28
N SER A 9 -16.81 3.32 3.09
CA SER A 9 -16.00 2.12 3.30
C SER A 9 -16.83 0.98 3.92
N ASP A 10 -17.61 1.30 4.95
CA ASP A 10 -18.49 0.33 5.61
C ASP A 10 -19.56 -0.20 4.63
N ALA A 11 -20.14 0.67 3.82
CA ALA A 11 -21.16 0.29 2.84
C ALA A 11 -20.61 -0.55 1.68
N ALA A 12 -19.36 -0.30 1.26
CA ALA A 12 -18.73 -1.00 0.15
C ALA A 12 -17.93 -2.25 0.59
N GLY A 13 -17.60 -2.38 1.87
CA GLY A 13 -16.71 -3.43 2.39
C GLY A 13 -15.26 -3.28 1.93
N ALA A 14 -14.90 -2.11 1.42
CA ALA A 14 -13.54 -1.78 0.96
C ALA A 14 -13.26 -0.30 1.28
N PRO A 15 -11.99 0.12 1.47
CA PRO A 15 -11.65 1.51 1.72
C PRO A 15 -12.18 2.43 0.62
N ALA A 16 -12.80 3.55 0.97
CA ALA A 16 -13.18 4.57 0.00
C ALA A 16 -11.99 5.44 -0.44
N LEU A 17 -10.98 5.56 0.42
CA LEU A 17 -9.71 6.24 0.17
C LEU A 17 -8.56 5.38 0.70
N SER A 18 -7.40 5.44 0.07
CA SER A 18 -6.20 4.75 0.55
C SER A 18 -5.65 5.38 1.85
N ASP A 19 -4.85 4.61 2.60
CA ASP A 19 -4.10 5.11 3.76
C ASP A 19 -3.24 6.32 3.39
N GLN A 20 -2.64 6.31 2.19
CA GLN A 20 -1.84 7.42 1.69
C GLN A 20 -2.68 8.68 1.49
N ALA A 21 -3.85 8.56 0.88
CA ALA A 21 -4.76 9.69 0.69
C ALA A 21 -5.22 10.28 2.03
N LEU A 22 -5.52 9.42 3.01
CA LEU A 22 -5.88 9.85 4.36
C LEU A 22 -4.74 10.59 5.07
N THR A 23 -3.50 10.13 4.92
CA THR A 23 -2.31 10.78 5.51
C THR A 23 -2.04 12.14 4.87
N GLN A 24 -2.31 12.29 3.57
CA GLN A 24 -2.05 13.52 2.81
C GLN A 24 -3.13 14.60 2.95
N LEU A 25 -4.20 14.38 3.70
CA LEU A 25 -5.33 15.32 3.85
C LEU A 25 -4.96 16.75 4.27
N GLY A 26 -3.89 16.94 5.02
CA GLY A 26 -3.36 18.25 5.43
C GLY A 26 -2.11 18.67 4.65
N GLY A 27 -1.70 17.91 3.62
CA GLY A 27 -0.46 18.11 2.90
C GLY A 27 -0.47 19.32 1.96
N SER A 28 0.67 19.97 1.79
CA SER A 28 0.88 20.97 0.75
C SER A 28 1.02 20.30 -0.62
N GLY A 29 0.39 20.86 -1.66
CA GLY A 29 0.46 20.31 -3.02
C GLY A 29 -0.69 19.37 -3.38
N VAL A 30 -1.59 19.11 -2.46
CA VAL A 30 -2.81 18.33 -2.68
C VAL A 30 -3.96 19.27 -3.06
N ARG A 31 -4.68 18.95 -4.13
CA ARG A 31 -5.91 19.66 -4.51
C ARG A 31 -7.11 18.88 -3.99
N HIS A 32 -7.99 19.55 -3.27
CA HIS A 32 -9.22 18.97 -2.72
C HIS A 32 -10.43 19.50 -3.50
N LEU A 33 -11.33 18.61 -3.88
CA LEU A 33 -12.64 18.92 -4.46
C LEU A 33 -13.73 18.43 -3.50
N LEU A 34 -14.72 19.27 -3.28
CA LEU A 34 -15.82 19.00 -2.33
C LEU A 34 -17.17 19.16 -3.03
N ALA A 35 -18.02 18.14 -2.96
CA ALA A 35 -19.38 18.21 -3.42
C ALA A 35 -20.33 18.20 -2.21
N HIS A 36 -21.23 19.16 -2.15
CA HIS A 36 -22.22 19.28 -1.07
C HIS A 36 -23.64 19.09 -1.61
N ASP A 37 -24.45 18.38 -0.83
CA ASP A 37 -25.90 18.35 -0.96
C ASP A 37 -26.50 19.17 0.20
N GLY A 38 -26.89 20.41 -0.11
CA GLY A 38 -27.22 21.40 0.92
C GLY A 38 -26.04 21.67 1.85
N ALA A 39 -26.20 21.40 3.15
CA ALA A 39 -25.13 21.55 4.15
C ALA A 39 -24.29 20.29 4.36
N THR A 40 -24.62 19.17 3.69
CA THR A 40 -23.99 17.88 3.90
C THR A 40 -22.89 17.64 2.85
N LEU A 41 -21.71 17.19 3.29
CA LEU A 41 -20.67 16.75 2.37
C LEU A 41 -21.09 15.40 1.77
N ALA A 42 -21.36 15.38 0.47
CA ALA A 42 -21.80 14.21 -0.29
C ALA A 42 -20.68 13.60 -1.16
N GLY A 43 -19.63 14.37 -1.46
CA GLY A 43 -18.51 13.90 -2.24
C GLY A 43 -17.23 14.63 -1.91
N TYR A 44 -16.13 13.90 -1.99
CA TYR A 44 -14.77 14.37 -1.81
C TYR A 44 -13.87 13.74 -2.87
N ALA A 45 -12.99 14.53 -3.43
CA ALA A 45 -11.89 14.01 -4.24
C ALA A 45 -10.59 14.70 -3.89
N GLN A 46 -9.51 13.93 -3.98
CA GLN A 46 -8.14 14.37 -3.74
C GLN A 46 -7.30 14.09 -4.98
N LEU A 47 -6.70 15.16 -5.53
CA LEU A 47 -5.73 15.06 -6.61
C LEU A 47 -4.34 15.34 -6.06
N ALA A 48 -3.48 14.34 -6.07
CA ALA A 48 -2.09 14.40 -5.66
C ALA A 48 -1.23 13.59 -6.63
N ASP A 49 -0.07 14.10 -7.00
CA ASP A 49 0.91 13.41 -7.86
C ASP A 49 0.32 12.87 -9.20
N GLY A 50 -0.69 13.57 -9.73
CA GLY A 50 -1.37 13.18 -10.96
C GLY A 50 -2.39 12.05 -10.82
N ALA A 51 -2.63 11.57 -9.60
CA ALA A 51 -3.65 10.56 -9.29
C ALA A 51 -4.79 11.14 -8.47
N LEU A 52 -6.00 10.68 -8.76
CA LEU A 52 -7.24 11.04 -8.10
C LEU A 52 -7.71 9.88 -7.21
N GLU A 53 -8.08 10.21 -5.99
CA GLU A 53 -8.87 9.35 -5.11
C GLU A 53 -10.21 10.02 -4.81
N VAL A 54 -11.27 9.23 -4.76
CA VAL A 54 -12.65 9.73 -4.64
C VAL A 54 -13.42 8.96 -3.59
N ALA A 55 -14.05 9.69 -2.67
CA ALA A 55 -15.08 9.18 -1.76
C ALA A 55 -16.36 9.98 -1.99
N ALA A 56 -17.34 9.41 -2.67
CA ALA A 56 -18.57 10.11 -3.01
C ALA A 56 -19.80 9.20 -2.91
N GLU A 57 -20.89 9.79 -2.42
CA GLU A 57 -22.22 9.15 -2.50
C GLU A 57 -22.58 8.93 -3.97
N PRO A 58 -23.37 7.89 -4.31
CA PRO A 58 -23.70 7.57 -5.69
C PRO A 58 -24.28 8.75 -6.50
N HIS A 59 -25.09 9.59 -5.89
CA HIS A 59 -25.69 10.76 -6.55
C HIS A 59 -24.72 11.92 -6.78
N ALA A 60 -23.60 12.00 -6.03
CA ALA A 60 -22.58 13.02 -6.15
C ALA A 60 -21.39 12.59 -7.03
N MET A 61 -21.26 11.29 -7.31
CA MET A 61 -20.12 10.69 -8.00
C MET A 61 -19.83 11.35 -9.36
N ASP A 62 -20.85 11.54 -10.15
CA ASP A 62 -20.73 12.10 -11.50
C ASP A 62 -20.25 13.56 -11.47
N ALA A 63 -20.78 14.36 -10.56
CA ALA A 63 -20.36 15.75 -10.38
C ALA A 63 -18.90 15.86 -9.91
N VAL A 64 -18.47 14.97 -8.99
CA VAL A 64 -17.09 14.95 -8.50
C VAL A 64 -16.12 14.55 -9.61
N LEU A 65 -16.44 13.52 -10.39
CA LEU A 65 -15.61 13.08 -11.51
C LEU A 65 -15.48 14.16 -12.58
N THR A 66 -16.60 14.81 -12.97
CA THR A 66 -16.57 15.92 -13.94
C THR A 66 -15.72 17.08 -13.45
N ALA A 67 -15.85 17.48 -12.19
CA ALA A 67 -15.04 18.54 -11.62
C ALA A 67 -13.53 18.17 -11.56
N ALA A 68 -13.22 16.88 -11.35
CA ALA A 68 -11.84 16.40 -11.37
C ALA A 68 -11.25 16.39 -12.78
N GLU A 69 -12.04 15.99 -13.77
CA GLU A 69 -11.67 16.04 -15.21
C GLU A 69 -11.38 17.49 -15.64
N ASP A 70 -12.27 18.44 -15.30
CA ASP A 70 -12.11 19.86 -15.59
C ASP A 70 -10.88 20.49 -14.88
N ALA A 71 -10.54 19.98 -13.70
CA ALA A 71 -9.43 20.47 -12.88
C ALA A 71 -8.07 19.88 -13.28
N SER A 72 -8.05 18.86 -14.14
CA SER A 72 -6.86 18.09 -14.49
C SER A 72 -6.43 18.36 -15.91
N ALA A 73 -5.11 18.29 -16.15
CA ALA A 73 -4.58 18.18 -17.51
C ALA A 73 -4.81 16.76 -18.05
N ASP A 74 -4.57 16.56 -19.35
CA ASP A 74 -4.66 15.26 -20.00
C ASP A 74 -3.97 14.14 -19.20
N GLY A 75 -4.64 12.99 -19.11
CA GLY A 75 -4.07 11.78 -18.51
C GLY A 75 -4.38 11.57 -17.05
N LEU A 76 -5.48 12.14 -16.53
CA LEU A 76 -5.95 11.88 -15.16
C LEU A 76 -5.95 10.39 -14.84
N LEU A 77 -5.29 10.02 -13.75
CA LEU A 77 -5.30 8.67 -13.19
C LEU A 77 -6.27 8.64 -12.01
N VAL A 78 -7.05 7.56 -11.88
CA VAL A 78 -8.03 7.38 -10.79
C VAL A 78 -7.80 6.05 -10.13
N TRP A 79 -7.61 6.04 -8.81
CA TRP A 79 -7.60 4.82 -8.02
C TRP A 79 -9.00 4.41 -7.60
N THR A 80 -9.29 3.13 -7.72
CA THR A 80 -10.53 2.52 -7.23
C THR A 80 -10.18 1.34 -6.34
N HIS A 81 -10.80 1.26 -5.17
CA HIS A 81 -10.51 0.25 -4.17
C HIS A 81 -11.63 -0.78 -4.10
N GLY A 82 -11.24 -2.06 -4.08
CA GLY A 82 -12.15 -3.18 -4.00
C GLY A 82 -12.77 -3.62 -5.33
N THR A 83 -13.08 -4.91 -5.40
CA THR A 83 -13.65 -5.57 -6.60
C THR A 83 -15.00 -4.98 -7.02
N HIS A 84 -15.81 -4.52 -6.06
CA HIS A 84 -17.16 -4.00 -6.29
C HIS A 84 -17.25 -2.48 -6.08
N SER A 85 -16.17 -1.75 -6.36
CA SER A 85 -16.11 -0.31 -6.21
C SER A 85 -17.17 0.41 -7.04
N PRO A 86 -18.08 1.21 -6.42
CA PRO A 86 -19.00 2.07 -7.17
C PRO A 86 -18.26 3.07 -8.07
N LEU A 87 -17.11 3.59 -7.61
CA LEU A 87 -16.25 4.44 -8.41
C LEU A 87 -15.69 3.68 -9.62
N GLY A 88 -15.31 2.40 -9.45
CA GLY A 88 -14.85 1.55 -10.55
C GLY A 88 -15.90 1.40 -11.65
N ALA A 89 -17.17 1.22 -11.27
CA ALA A 89 -18.28 1.18 -12.22
C ALA A 89 -18.48 2.54 -12.92
N ALA A 90 -18.37 3.66 -12.20
CA ALA A 90 -18.54 5.00 -12.74
C ALA A 90 -17.45 5.39 -13.75
N VAL A 91 -16.16 5.10 -13.46
CA VAL A 91 -15.06 5.38 -14.40
C VAL A 91 -15.10 4.47 -15.62
N ALA A 92 -15.47 3.19 -15.46
CA ALA A 92 -15.66 2.28 -16.59
C ALA A 92 -16.78 2.77 -17.53
N ALA A 93 -17.91 3.26 -17.00
CA ALA A 93 -19.00 3.85 -17.79
C ALA A 93 -18.57 5.13 -18.55
N ARG A 94 -17.53 5.82 -18.10
CA ARG A 94 -16.92 7.00 -18.77
C ARG A 94 -15.78 6.62 -19.71
N ASN A 95 -15.59 5.34 -20.05
CA ASN A 95 -14.55 4.80 -20.93
C ASN A 95 -13.13 5.03 -20.42
N TYR A 96 -12.91 5.07 -19.12
CA TYR A 96 -11.56 4.99 -18.57
C TYR A 96 -11.00 3.60 -18.81
N GLU A 97 -9.69 3.52 -19.01
CA GLU A 97 -8.97 2.25 -19.23
C GLU A 97 -8.18 1.86 -17.97
N PRO A 98 -8.25 0.61 -17.51
CA PRO A 98 -7.42 0.13 -16.43
C PRO A 98 -5.95 0.07 -16.90
N VAL A 99 -5.05 0.72 -16.16
CA VAL A 99 -3.61 0.79 -16.49
C VAL A 99 -2.74 0.08 -15.47
N ARG A 100 -3.27 -0.17 -14.25
CA ARG A 100 -2.57 -0.88 -13.20
C ARG A 100 -3.55 -1.68 -12.35
N VAL A 101 -3.14 -2.85 -11.91
CA VAL A 101 -3.92 -3.73 -11.04
C VAL A 101 -3.09 -4.10 -9.83
N LEU A 102 -3.62 -3.82 -8.64
CA LEU A 102 -3.00 -4.11 -7.36
C LEU A 102 -3.87 -5.12 -6.62
N HIS A 103 -3.35 -6.33 -6.44
CA HIS A 103 -4.06 -7.37 -5.70
C HIS A 103 -3.84 -7.22 -4.21
N GLN A 104 -4.92 -7.22 -3.43
CA GLN A 104 -4.86 -7.53 -2.02
C GLN A 104 -4.87 -9.04 -1.84
N LEU A 105 -3.81 -9.59 -1.27
CA LEU A 105 -3.72 -11.00 -0.92
C LEU A 105 -3.86 -11.16 0.60
N ARG A 106 -4.47 -12.26 1.04
CA ARG A 106 -4.58 -12.60 2.46
C ARG A 106 -4.20 -14.04 2.73
N ARG A 107 -3.71 -14.28 3.96
CA ARG A 107 -3.49 -15.62 4.50
C ARG A 107 -3.85 -15.68 5.98
N PRO A 108 -4.48 -16.78 6.49
CA PRO A 108 -4.60 -17.01 7.92
C PRO A 108 -3.23 -17.26 8.57
N THR A 109 -2.99 -16.72 9.76
CA THR A 109 -1.73 -16.97 10.48
C THR A 109 -1.62 -18.42 10.99
N GLY A 110 -2.74 -19.10 11.20
CA GLY A 110 -2.77 -20.51 11.57
C GLY A 110 -2.24 -21.49 10.51
N LEU A 111 -2.04 -21.05 9.27
CA LEU A 111 -1.36 -21.88 8.27
C LEU A 111 0.12 -22.04 8.62
N ALA A 112 0.66 -23.24 8.47
CA ALA A 112 2.08 -23.49 8.66
C ALA A 112 2.93 -22.59 7.74
N VAL A 113 3.98 -22.02 8.30
CA VAL A 113 4.97 -21.23 7.54
C VAL A 113 6.17 -22.16 7.31
N PRO A 114 6.47 -22.52 6.03
CA PRO A 114 7.64 -23.33 5.73
C PRO A 114 8.91 -22.66 6.21
N ASP A 115 9.81 -23.44 6.81
CA ASP A 115 11.11 -22.92 7.22
C ASP A 115 11.92 -22.46 6.01
N ARG A 116 12.56 -21.31 6.18
CA ARG A 116 13.51 -20.79 5.20
C ARG A 116 14.72 -20.22 5.94
N ALA A 117 15.87 -20.88 5.77
CA ALA A 117 17.10 -20.38 6.32
C ALA A 117 17.54 -19.08 5.62
N LEU A 118 18.12 -18.17 6.38
CA LEU A 118 18.84 -17.02 5.86
C LEU A 118 20.07 -17.49 5.07
N PRO A 119 20.52 -16.73 4.06
CA PRO A 119 21.86 -16.91 3.52
C PRO A 119 22.91 -16.85 4.62
N ALA A 120 23.93 -17.70 4.57
CA ALA A 120 24.89 -17.90 5.67
C ALA A 120 25.68 -16.64 6.06
N ASP A 121 25.79 -15.68 5.12
CA ASP A 121 26.49 -14.40 5.27
C ASP A 121 25.56 -13.24 5.66
N VAL A 122 24.28 -13.54 5.94
CA VAL A 122 23.27 -12.52 6.27
C VAL A 122 22.80 -12.65 7.71
N GLN A 123 22.77 -11.53 8.42
CA GLN A 123 22.18 -11.39 9.75
C GLN A 123 20.96 -10.48 9.69
N VAL A 124 19.92 -10.81 10.47
CA VAL A 124 18.71 -9.99 10.57
C VAL A 124 18.57 -9.44 11.98
N ARG A 125 18.26 -8.16 12.07
CA ARG A 125 17.92 -7.47 13.32
C ARG A 125 16.80 -6.46 13.12
N PRO A 126 16.12 -6.02 14.19
CA PRO A 126 15.19 -4.91 14.13
C PRO A 126 15.85 -3.58 13.73
N PHE A 127 15.03 -2.68 13.23
CA PHE A 127 15.36 -1.30 12.89
C PHE A 127 15.69 -0.48 14.15
N ARG A 128 16.63 0.43 14.05
CA ARG A 128 17.03 1.34 15.12
C ARG A 128 16.76 2.77 14.70
N VAL A 129 15.72 3.36 15.28
CA VAL A 129 15.38 4.77 15.07
C VAL A 129 16.57 5.67 15.42
N GLY A 130 16.83 6.66 14.58
CA GLY A 130 17.96 7.58 14.71
C GLY A 130 19.30 7.02 14.21
N THR A 131 19.29 5.81 13.59
CA THR A 131 20.53 5.15 13.16
C THR A 131 20.43 4.54 11.77
N ASP A 132 19.33 3.89 11.44
CA ASP A 132 19.21 3.02 10.25
C ASP A 132 18.48 3.68 9.07
N GLU A 133 17.93 4.86 9.23
CA GLU A 133 17.06 5.56 8.26
C GLU A 133 17.75 5.71 6.90
N ASP A 134 18.98 6.23 6.88
CA ASP A 134 19.72 6.44 5.63
C ASP A 134 20.03 5.11 4.92
N ALA A 135 20.37 4.07 5.68
CA ALA A 135 20.62 2.74 5.11
C ALA A 135 19.33 2.14 4.54
N TRP A 136 18.23 2.27 5.27
CA TRP A 136 16.92 1.80 4.84
C TRP A 136 16.45 2.52 3.56
N LEU A 137 16.52 3.86 3.52
CA LEU A 137 16.13 4.66 2.36
C LEU A 137 16.91 4.26 1.10
N ARG A 138 18.24 4.06 1.22
CA ARG A 138 19.04 3.60 0.07
C ARG A 138 18.59 2.24 -0.45
N VAL A 139 18.33 1.29 0.44
CA VAL A 139 17.89 -0.06 0.04
C VAL A 139 16.47 -0.04 -0.49
N ASN A 140 15.58 0.76 0.10
CA ASN A 140 14.22 0.96 -0.41
C ASN A 140 14.26 1.49 -1.86
N ALA A 141 14.99 2.57 -2.11
CA ALA A 141 15.14 3.13 -3.45
C ALA A 141 15.73 2.11 -4.45
N ALA A 142 16.71 1.31 -4.04
CA ALA A 142 17.31 0.29 -4.90
C ALA A 142 16.37 -0.91 -5.16
N ALA A 143 15.62 -1.35 -4.15
CA ALA A 143 14.68 -2.48 -4.27
C ALA A 143 13.45 -2.13 -5.11
N PHE A 144 13.06 -0.86 -5.12
CA PHE A 144 11.86 -0.34 -5.78
C PHE A 144 12.17 0.69 -6.86
N ALA A 145 13.33 0.59 -7.53
CA ALA A 145 13.76 1.53 -8.55
C ALA A 145 12.78 1.70 -9.72
N GLU A 146 12.00 0.66 -10.03
CA GLU A 146 10.96 0.69 -11.07
C GLU A 146 9.57 1.04 -10.53
N HIS A 147 9.44 1.26 -9.21
CA HIS A 147 8.18 1.59 -8.54
C HIS A 147 8.25 3.01 -7.99
N ALA A 148 7.75 3.97 -8.77
CA ALA A 148 7.93 5.40 -8.52
C ALA A 148 7.45 5.87 -7.12
N GLU A 149 6.32 5.33 -6.65
CA GLU A 149 5.76 5.69 -5.35
C GLU A 149 6.66 5.20 -4.21
N GLN A 150 6.90 3.89 -4.12
CA GLN A 150 7.67 3.27 -3.03
C GLN A 150 9.16 3.62 -3.10
N GLY A 151 9.75 3.60 -4.28
CA GLY A 151 11.17 3.90 -4.49
C GLY A 151 11.54 5.37 -4.29
N GLY A 152 10.57 6.27 -4.38
CA GLY A 152 10.73 7.72 -4.25
C GLY A 152 10.74 8.26 -2.82
N TRP A 153 10.57 7.41 -1.79
CA TRP A 153 10.53 7.88 -0.40
C TRP A 153 11.82 8.56 0.03
N GLY A 154 11.66 9.75 0.62
CA GLY A 154 12.73 10.51 1.25
C GLY A 154 12.67 10.46 2.79
N PRO A 155 13.57 11.19 3.47
CA PRO A 155 13.60 11.24 4.94
C PRO A 155 12.28 11.69 5.58
N ALA A 156 11.58 12.65 4.96
CA ALA A 156 10.32 13.16 5.48
C ALA A 156 9.20 12.09 5.41
N ASP A 157 9.19 11.27 4.36
CA ASP A 157 8.20 10.19 4.20
C ASP A 157 8.41 9.10 5.25
N LEU A 158 9.67 8.70 5.49
CA LEU A 158 10.02 7.72 6.52
C LEU A 158 9.67 8.26 7.90
N GLN A 159 10.07 9.51 8.21
CA GLN A 159 9.78 10.14 9.49
C GLN A 159 8.28 10.24 9.76
N ALA A 160 7.47 10.55 8.75
CA ALA A 160 6.01 10.57 8.88
C ALA A 160 5.46 9.19 9.27
N ARG A 161 6.01 8.11 8.71
CA ARG A 161 5.61 6.74 9.06
C ARG A 161 6.07 6.32 10.45
N GLU A 162 7.23 6.78 10.91
CA GLU A 162 7.74 6.55 12.27
C GLU A 162 6.89 7.21 13.36
N GLN A 163 6.12 8.25 13.00
CA GLN A 163 5.21 8.95 13.90
C GLN A 163 3.80 8.33 13.94
N GLU A 164 3.52 7.38 13.05
CA GLU A 164 2.23 6.70 13.04
C GLU A 164 2.05 5.81 14.27
N SER A 165 0.84 5.76 14.80
CA SER A 165 0.52 4.98 16.00
C SER A 165 0.74 3.47 15.88
N TRP A 166 0.77 2.96 14.66
CA TRP A 166 1.03 1.55 14.35
C TRP A 166 2.52 1.23 14.18
N PHE A 167 3.39 2.23 14.12
CA PHE A 167 4.83 2.01 13.91
C PHE A 167 5.44 1.23 15.08
N ASP A 168 6.08 0.14 14.76
CA ASP A 168 6.81 -0.72 15.70
C ASP A 168 8.20 -1.02 15.10
N PRO A 169 9.29 -0.46 15.64
CA PRO A 169 10.62 -0.71 15.13
C PRO A 169 11.04 -2.18 15.24
N ASP A 170 10.48 -2.94 16.20
CA ASP A 170 10.72 -4.38 16.33
C ASP A 170 10.02 -5.19 15.22
N GLY A 171 9.03 -4.60 14.54
CA GLY A 171 8.37 -5.14 13.36
C GLY A 171 9.02 -4.76 12.03
N LEU A 172 10.10 -3.97 12.03
CA LEU A 172 10.88 -3.64 10.84
C LEU A 172 12.23 -4.37 10.87
N PHE A 173 12.31 -5.48 10.16
CA PHE A 173 13.47 -6.36 10.12
C PHE A 173 14.45 -5.94 9.02
N LEU A 174 15.71 -5.74 9.38
CA LEU A 174 16.80 -5.35 8.48
C LEU A 174 17.78 -6.50 8.28
N ALA A 175 18.03 -6.87 7.02
CA ALA A 175 18.97 -7.93 6.64
C ALA A 175 20.31 -7.34 6.21
N TRP A 176 21.34 -7.63 6.98
CA TRP A 176 22.68 -7.11 6.81
C TRP A 176 23.65 -8.19 6.30
N ARG A 177 24.45 -7.84 5.32
CA ARG A 177 25.61 -8.61 4.86
C ARG A 177 26.87 -7.83 5.20
N GLY A 178 27.54 -8.21 6.30
CA GLY A 178 28.59 -7.37 6.88
C GLY A 178 28.05 -6.00 7.28
N THR A 179 28.51 -4.93 6.63
CA THR A 179 28.06 -3.55 6.86
C THR A 179 26.97 -3.09 5.90
N ASP A 180 26.63 -3.91 4.90
CA ASP A 180 25.71 -3.52 3.86
C ASP A 180 24.30 -4.04 4.17
N LEU A 181 23.33 -3.13 4.20
CA LEU A 181 21.92 -3.51 4.24
C LEU A 181 21.54 -4.04 2.85
N VAL A 182 21.03 -5.27 2.76
CA VAL A 182 20.70 -5.93 1.48
C VAL A 182 19.23 -6.28 1.32
N GLY A 183 18.41 -6.06 2.36
CA GLY A 183 16.97 -6.26 2.30
C GLY A 183 16.31 -5.93 3.62
N PHE A 184 14.98 -5.83 3.60
CA PHE A 184 14.18 -5.57 4.79
C PHE A 184 12.77 -6.12 4.65
N HIS A 185 12.10 -6.31 5.79
CA HIS A 185 10.68 -6.58 5.89
C HIS A 185 10.07 -5.70 6.97
N TRP A 186 9.21 -4.79 6.58
CA TRP A 186 8.43 -3.95 7.47
C TRP A 186 7.03 -4.52 7.60
N THR A 187 6.65 -4.87 8.83
CA THR A 187 5.30 -5.34 9.16
C THR A 187 4.45 -4.22 9.75
N LYS A 188 3.14 -4.31 9.60
CA LYS A 188 2.18 -3.40 10.22
C LYS A 188 1.09 -4.21 10.90
N VAL A 189 0.62 -3.76 12.04
CA VAL A 189 -0.58 -4.28 12.71
C VAL A 189 -1.64 -3.18 12.68
N HIS A 190 -2.76 -3.46 12.03
CA HIS A 190 -3.89 -2.53 11.94
C HIS A 190 -4.68 -2.49 13.26
N ALA A 191 -5.47 -1.44 13.44
CA ALA A 191 -6.26 -1.23 14.65
C ALA A 191 -7.29 -2.36 14.91
N ASP A 192 -7.76 -3.03 13.85
CA ASP A 192 -8.64 -4.19 13.90
C ASP A 192 -7.91 -5.52 14.18
N GLY A 193 -6.59 -5.47 14.37
CA GLY A 193 -5.73 -6.62 14.61
C GLY A 193 -5.26 -7.37 13.36
N LEU A 194 -5.60 -6.89 12.16
CA LEU A 194 -5.11 -7.48 10.91
C LEU A 194 -3.61 -7.18 10.75
N GLY A 195 -2.81 -8.20 10.48
CA GLY A 195 -1.39 -8.03 10.17
C GLY A 195 -1.17 -7.68 8.70
N GLU A 196 -0.07 -7.00 8.40
CA GLU A 196 0.28 -6.66 7.02
C GLU A 196 1.77 -6.85 6.75
N VAL A 197 2.11 -7.45 5.61
CA VAL A 197 3.42 -7.29 4.97
C VAL A 197 3.42 -5.90 4.34
N TYR A 198 3.78 -4.88 5.16
CA TYR A 198 3.65 -3.48 4.75
C TYR A 198 4.62 -3.14 3.61
N VAL A 199 5.91 -3.44 3.80
CA VAL A 199 6.92 -3.34 2.72
C VAL A 199 7.94 -4.46 2.85
N LEU A 200 8.14 -5.24 1.79
CA LEU A 200 9.18 -6.26 1.70
C LEU A 200 10.09 -5.94 0.52
N GLY A 201 11.32 -5.55 0.80
CA GLY A 201 12.29 -5.13 -0.22
C GLY A 201 13.60 -5.91 -0.12
N VAL A 202 14.16 -6.28 -1.28
CA VAL A 202 15.50 -6.88 -1.40
C VAL A 202 16.26 -6.14 -2.49
N ALA A 203 17.38 -5.53 -2.10
CA ALA A 203 18.26 -4.86 -3.04
C ALA A 203 18.76 -5.82 -4.14
N PRO A 204 19.08 -5.34 -5.35
CA PRO A 204 19.53 -6.18 -6.45
C PRO A 204 20.67 -7.14 -6.06
N ALA A 205 21.61 -6.69 -5.22
CA ALA A 205 22.73 -7.52 -4.72
C ALA A 205 22.29 -8.68 -3.79
N GLY A 206 21.09 -8.63 -3.23
CA GLY A 206 20.52 -9.68 -2.36
C GLY A 206 19.54 -10.61 -3.08
N GLN A 207 19.12 -10.26 -4.29
CA GLN A 207 18.14 -11.04 -5.05
C GLN A 207 18.69 -12.40 -5.50
N GLY A 208 17.81 -13.36 -5.77
CA GLY A 208 18.19 -14.71 -6.20
C GLY A 208 18.75 -15.63 -5.10
N SER A 209 19.10 -15.09 -3.92
CA SER A 209 19.65 -15.85 -2.79
C SER A 209 18.60 -16.53 -1.89
N GLY A 210 17.32 -16.25 -2.11
CA GLY A 210 16.23 -16.69 -1.24
C GLY A 210 15.96 -15.77 -0.04
N LEU A 211 16.67 -14.64 0.05
CA LEU A 211 16.54 -13.68 1.15
C LEU A 211 15.12 -13.15 1.31
N GLY A 212 14.43 -12.80 0.21
CA GLY A 212 13.04 -12.32 0.27
C GLY A 212 12.09 -13.31 0.93
N ALA A 213 12.25 -14.61 0.62
CA ALA A 213 11.47 -15.67 1.25
C ALA A 213 11.79 -15.83 2.74
N ALA A 214 13.06 -15.73 3.13
CA ALA A 214 13.47 -15.79 4.53
C ALA A 214 12.94 -14.60 5.34
N LEU A 215 13.01 -13.39 4.79
CA LEU A 215 12.45 -12.19 5.39
C LEU A 215 10.92 -12.26 5.52
N LEU A 216 10.23 -12.78 4.51
CA LEU A 216 8.78 -13.04 4.59
C LEU A 216 8.45 -13.96 5.76
N VAL A 217 9.18 -15.08 5.91
CA VAL A 217 8.98 -16.03 7.02
C VAL A 217 9.16 -15.36 8.39
N ILE A 218 10.19 -14.52 8.54
CA ILE A 218 10.45 -13.78 9.78
C ILE A 218 9.26 -12.89 10.12
N GLY A 219 8.78 -12.06 9.19
CA GLY A 219 7.65 -11.17 9.45
C GLY A 219 6.33 -11.91 9.66
N LEU A 220 6.08 -13.01 8.95
CA LEU A 220 4.88 -13.82 9.17
C LEU A 220 4.85 -14.43 10.58
N ARG A 221 6.00 -14.87 11.10
CA ARG A 221 6.13 -15.35 12.48
C ARG A 221 5.91 -14.23 13.48
N HIS A 222 6.54 -13.08 13.25
CA HIS A 222 6.34 -11.91 14.11
C HIS A 222 4.85 -11.51 14.18
N LEU A 223 4.14 -11.43 13.05
CA LEU A 223 2.72 -11.11 13.05
C LEU A 223 1.86 -12.17 13.75
N ALA A 224 2.22 -13.45 13.63
CA ALA A 224 1.57 -14.53 14.38
C ALA A 224 1.81 -14.39 15.89
N ASP A 225 3.04 -14.09 16.31
CA ASP A 225 3.42 -13.87 17.72
C ASP A 225 2.73 -12.63 18.31
N ARG A 226 2.41 -11.62 17.46
CA ARG A 226 1.58 -10.46 17.81
C ARG A 226 0.09 -10.78 17.89
N GLY A 227 -0.31 -12.00 17.61
CA GLY A 227 -1.70 -12.47 17.72
C GLY A 227 -2.60 -12.09 16.54
N CYS A 228 -2.04 -11.64 15.42
CA CYS A 228 -2.83 -11.32 14.23
C CYS A 228 -3.52 -12.58 13.70
N PRO A 229 -4.84 -12.60 13.47
CA PRO A 229 -5.54 -13.78 12.96
C PRO A 229 -5.28 -14.03 11.47
N GLN A 230 -5.04 -12.97 10.73
CA GLN A 230 -4.73 -12.98 9.29
C GLN A 230 -3.63 -11.97 8.98
N VAL A 231 -2.96 -12.20 7.85
CA VAL A 231 -2.00 -11.26 7.27
C VAL A 231 -2.45 -10.91 5.86
N LEU A 232 -2.47 -9.62 5.55
CA LEU A 232 -2.67 -9.09 4.21
C LEU A 232 -1.37 -8.58 3.61
N LEU A 233 -1.38 -8.39 2.31
CA LEU A 233 -0.40 -7.61 1.57
C LEU A 233 -1.02 -7.07 0.28
N TYR A 234 -0.39 -6.04 -0.29
CA TYR A 234 -0.68 -5.56 -1.63
C TYR A 234 0.47 -5.92 -2.58
N VAL A 235 0.12 -6.32 -3.79
CA VAL A 235 1.11 -6.68 -4.82
C VAL A 235 0.59 -6.32 -6.20
N ASP A 236 1.43 -5.67 -7.00
CA ASP A 236 1.14 -5.36 -8.39
C ASP A 236 1.04 -6.65 -9.21
N GLU A 237 0.01 -6.75 -10.08
CA GLU A 237 -0.20 -7.93 -10.93
C GLU A 237 1.00 -8.21 -11.84
N SER A 238 1.70 -7.17 -12.27
CA SER A 238 2.91 -7.27 -13.09
C SER A 238 4.11 -7.89 -12.34
N ASN A 239 4.12 -7.83 -11.00
CA ASN A 239 5.17 -8.43 -10.18
C ASN A 239 4.95 -9.94 -10.01
N THR A 240 5.11 -10.68 -11.10
CA THR A 240 4.89 -12.13 -11.14
C THR A 240 5.81 -12.91 -10.18
N ALA A 241 6.99 -12.39 -9.88
CA ALA A 241 7.93 -13.02 -8.95
C ALA A 241 7.41 -12.95 -7.51
N ALA A 242 6.92 -11.80 -7.09
CA ALA A 242 6.31 -11.61 -5.76
C ALA A 242 5.00 -12.41 -5.65
N MET A 243 4.14 -12.37 -6.68
CA MET A 243 2.90 -13.17 -6.71
C MET A 243 3.18 -14.66 -6.44
N ARG A 244 4.13 -15.27 -7.17
CA ARG A 244 4.53 -16.67 -6.96
C ARG A 244 5.12 -16.93 -5.57
N LEU A 245 5.85 -15.96 -5.02
CA LEU A 245 6.37 -16.07 -3.66
C LEU A 245 5.20 -16.15 -2.67
N TYR A 246 4.28 -15.21 -2.71
CA TYR A 246 3.16 -15.13 -1.77
C TYR A 246 2.21 -16.32 -1.89
N GLU A 247 1.87 -16.77 -3.11
CA GLU A 247 1.08 -17.98 -3.33
C GLU A 247 1.71 -19.23 -2.68
N ARG A 248 3.04 -19.40 -2.81
CA ARG A 248 3.78 -20.50 -2.15
C ARG A 248 3.68 -20.47 -0.64
N TYR A 249 3.53 -19.28 -0.05
CA TYR A 249 3.36 -19.10 1.40
C TYR A 249 1.89 -19.02 1.84
N GLY A 250 0.96 -19.46 0.98
CA GLY A 250 -0.44 -19.64 1.30
C GLY A 250 -1.28 -18.36 1.27
N PHE A 251 -0.78 -17.31 0.64
CA PHE A 251 -1.61 -16.14 0.33
C PHE A 251 -2.55 -16.44 -0.83
N THR A 252 -3.77 -15.97 -0.73
CA THR A 252 -4.80 -16.07 -1.77
C THR A 252 -5.36 -14.69 -2.08
N ARG A 253 -5.88 -14.50 -3.28
CA ARG A 253 -6.52 -13.25 -3.69
C ARG A 253 -7.74 -13.01 -2.82
N HIS A 254 -7.84 -11.80 -2.28
CA HIS A 254 -8.95 -11.36 -1.44
C HIS A 254 -9.71 -10.23 -2.12
N ASP A 255 -9.00 -9.21 -2.58
CA ASP A 255 -9.59 -8.05 -3.24
C ASP A 255 -8.64 -7.47 -4.30
N VAL A 256 -9.06 -6.43 -5.00
CA VAL A 256 -8.29 -5.80 -6.06
C VAL A 256 -8.54 -4.32 -6.14
N ASP A 257 -7.47 -3.54 -6.16
CA ASP A 257 -7.49 -2.13 -6.48
C ASP A 257 -7.06 -1.91 -7.94
N ARG A 258 -7.61 -0.91 -8.59
CA ARG A 258 -7.25 -0.58 -9.97
C ARG A 258 -6.97 0.89 -10.13
N GLN A 259 -5.93 1.18 -10.90
CA GLN A 259 -5.70 2.52 -11.40
C GLN A 259 -6.22 2.60 -12.83
N TRP A 260 -7.02 3.60 -13.09
CA TRP A 260 -7.66 3.85 -14.38
C TRP A 260 -7.11 5.13 -14.97
N ARG A 261 -7.04 5.19 -16.27
CA ARG A 261 -6.67 6.40 -17.02
C ARG A 261 -7.88 6.96 -17.75
N ALA A 262 -8.11 8.27 -17.61
CA ALA A 262 -9.14 8.98 -18.35
C ALA A 262 -8.89 8.89 -19.85
N PRO A 263 -9.94 8.85 -20.68
CA PRO A 263 -9.82 8.97 -22.13
C PRO A 263 -9.18 10.32 -22.48
N ARG A 264 -8.46 10.37 -23.61
CA ARG A 264 -7.85 11.61 -24.12
C ARG A 264 -8.87 12.51 -24.76
#